data_2d7b53abe6c943d27895a4dd63f21bb9
#
_entry.id   2d7b53abe6c943d27895a4dd63f21bb9
#
_cell.length_a   1.000
_cell.length_b   1.000
_cell.length_c   1.000
_cell.angle_alpha   90.00
_cell.angle_beta   90.00
_cell.angle_gamma   90.00
#
_symmetry.space_group_name_H-M   'P 1'
#
loop_
_entity.id
_entity.type
_entity.pdbx_description
1 polymer ?
#
loop_
_entity_poly.entity_id
_entity_poly.type
_entity_poly.pdbx_seq_one_letter_code
_entity_poly.pdbx_strand_id
1 'polypeptide(L)'
;MRRLAALLLLLALAAVAAGCADGDDRDHAVAKPVPLPPANAPELALPGMPPVLDPKDIYSADRANQIVAADRGDRSLVYVPNSQSNTVDEIDPRTYKIVRQFPVGRLPQHVVPSWDLRTLWIANDTGNSLTAIDPHTGAPGRTIPVADPYNMYFTPDGRYAIVVAERLGQLDFRDPHTMKLHRSVRVPCSGVDHMDFTASGRYALASCEFSGQMVVVDVAAERVVGRLTLRRTAMPQDVKLSPDGRIFYVADMASNGVWKISAHTFRKLGFIPTGRGAHGLYVSRDSRYLYVSNRQEGSISLISFRSERPVRKWRIPGGGSPDMGGVSANGRVLWLSGRYDAVVYAISTVTGRLLARIPVGSGPHGLSVFPQPGRYSLGHTGVFR
;
A
#
# COMPACT_ATOMS: atom_id res chain seq x y z
N MET A 1 5.43 21.04 -66.26
CA MET A 1 5.00 19.65 -66.42
C MET A 1 5.40 18.88 -65.16
N ARG A 2 4.65 18.47 -64.22
CA ARG A 2 3.34 17.87 -64.09
C ARG A 2 2.80 18.18 -62.67
N ARG A 3 1.71 18.94 -62.61
CA ARG A 3 0.75 18.96 -61.53
C ARG A 3 -0.24 17.86 -61.83
N LEU A 4 -0.82 17.25 -60.84
CA LEU A 4 -1.91 16.26 -60.77
C LEU A 4 -1.47 14.91 -60.17
N ALA A 5 -1.76 14.80 -58.86
CA ALA A 5 -2.24 13.57 -58.23
C ALA A 5 -2.37 13.82 -56.71
N ALA A 6 -3.35 14.64 -56.33
CA ALA A 6 -3.77 14.78 -54.91
C ALA A 6 -5.27 15.11 -54.93
N LEU A 7 -6.09 14.13 -55.29
CA LEU A 7 -7.54 14.17 -55.09
C LEU A 7 -8.08 12.80 -55.44
N LEU A 8 -8.28 11.95 -54.39
CA LEU A 8 -9.14 10.76 -54.42
C LEU A 8 -8.74 9.83 -53.24
N LEU A 9 -9.13 10.26 -52.04
CA LEU A 9 -9.32 9.33 -50.88
C LEU A 9 -10.11 10.07 -49.77
N LEU A 10 -11.29 10.53 -50.16
CA LEU A 10 -12.27 11.07 -49.21
C LEU A 10 -13.65 10.66 -49.74
N LEU A 11 -14.03 9.40 -49.55
CA LEU A 11 -15.42 8.91 -49.73
C LEU A 11 -15.43 7.37 -49.50
N ALA A 12 -15.36 6.94 -48.25
CA ALA A 12 -15.83 5.63 -47.82
C ALA A 12 -15.79 5.52 -46.27
N LEU A 13 -16.58 6.33 -45.59
CA LEU A 13 -16.89 6.16 -44.17
C LEU A 13 -18.28 6.71 -43.88
N ALA A 14 -19.27 6.13 -44.46
CA ALA A 14 -20.66 6.33 -44.07
C ALA A 14 -21.48 5.12 -44.55
N ALA A 15 -21.58 4.11 -43.67
CA ALA A 15 -22.68 3.13 -43.64
C ALA A 15 -22.25 1.87 -42.87
N VAL A 16 -22.18 1.92 -41.55
CA VAL A 16 -22.55 0.82 -40.64
C VAL A 16 -22.93 1.47 -39.31
N ALA A 17 -24.12 1.99 -39.25
CA ALA A 17 -24.78 2.37 -38.01
C ALA A 17 -26.22 1.92 -38.07
N ALA A 18 -26.42 0.63 -37.86
CA ALA A 18 -27.74 0.09 -37.51
C ALA A 18 -27.56 -1.37 -37.03
N GLY A 19 -27.79 -1.57 -35.76
CA GLY A 19 -28.03 -2.89 -35.21
C GLY A 19 -27.08 -3.27 -34.06
N CYS A 20 -27.47 -2.93 -32.85
CA CYS A 20 -27.65 -3.74 -31.66
C CYS A 20 -27.72 -2.79 -30.48
N ALA A 21 -28.86 -2.19 -30.28
CA ALA A 21 -29.28 -1.66 -29.00
C ALA A 21 -29.87 -2.86 -28.23
N ASP A 22 -29.04 -3.59 -27.51
CA ASP A 22 -29.50 -4.34 -26.36
C ASP A 22 -28.88 -3.67 -25.14
N GLY A 23 -29.71 -2.85 -24.51
CA GLY A 23 -29.43 -2.15 -23.27
C GLY A 23 -29.25 -3.17 -22.14
N ASP A 24 -28.04 -3.35 -21.69
CA ASP A 24 -27.79 -3.78 -20.32
C ASP A 24 -27.60 -2.50 -19.46
N ASP A 25 -28.68 -1.76 -19.31
CA ASP A 25 -28.88 -0.76 -18.25
C ASP A 25 -28.88 -1.52 -16.90
N ARG A 26 -27.72 -2.04 -16.53
CA ARG A 26 -27.50 -2.35 -15.12
C ARG A 26 -27.40 -1.00 -14.43
N ASP A 27 -28.54 -0.55 -13.92
CA ASP A 27 -28.66 0.46 -12.90
C ASP A 27 -27.42 0.43 -12.00
N HIS A 28 -26.48 1.35 -12.24
CA HIS A 28 -25.52 1.74 -11.22
C HIS A 28 -26.34 2.47 -10.14
N ALA A 29 -27.13 1.71 -9.41
CA ALA A 29 -27.81 2.20 -8.24
C ALA A 29 -26.74 2.86 -7.38
N VAL A 30 -26.77 4.18 -7.32
CA VAL A 30 -25.89 4.97 -6.45
C VAL A 30 -26.08 4.40 -5.06
N ALA A 31 -25.09 3.63 -4.60
CA ALA A 31 -25.14 2.98 -3.31
C ALA A 31 -25.49 4.05 -2.26
N LYS A 32 -26.58 3.82 -1.53
CA LYS A 32 -27.01 4.74 -0.46
C LYS A 32 -25.83 5.05 0.44
N PRO A 33 -25.64 6.32 0.85
CA PRO A 33 -24.54 6.68 1.74
C PRO A 33 -24.59 5.78 2.98
N VAL A 34 -23.54 5.01 3.20
CA VAL A 34 -23.38 4.26 4.45
C VAL A 34 -22.98 5.27 5.51
N PRO A 35 -23.75 5.42 6.61
CA PRO A 35 -23.41 6.38 7.65
C PRO A 35 -22.11 5.98 8.35
N LEU A 36 -21.25 6.96 8.63
CA LEU A 36 -20.06 6.75 9.47
C LEU A 36 -20.48 6.26 10.87
N PRO A 37 -19.63 5.48 11.54
CA PRO A 37 -19.88 5.07 12.92
C PRO A 37 -20.17 6.28 13.82
N PRO A 38 -21.06 6.15 14.83
CA PRO A 38 -21.34 7.23 15.79
C PRO A 38 -20.06 7.68 16.50
N ALA A 39 -19.82 8.99 16.59
CA ALA A 39 -18.62 9.56 17.19
C ALA A 39 -18.39 9.18 18.67
N ASN A 40 -19.45 8.78 19.37
CA ASN A 40 -19.42 8.47 20.80
C ASN A 40 -19.58 6.98 21.10
N ALA A 41 -19.61 6.11 20.09
CA ALA A 41 -19.63 4.66 20.33
C ALA A 41 -18.27 4.25 20.95
N PRO A 42 -18.29 3.54 22.12
CA PRO A 42 -17.04 3.00 22.64
C PRO A 42 -16.47 2.01 21.63
N GLU A 43 -15.24 2.23 21.22
CA GLU A 43 -14.55 1.34 20.30
C GLU A 43 -14.02 0.14 21.08
N LEU A 44 -14.76 -0.96 21.03
CA LEU A 44 -14.30 -2.21 21.61
C LEU A 44 -13.20 -2.79 20.74
N ALA A 45 -12.15 -3.30 21.37
CA ALA A 45 -11.06 -3.99 20.67
C ALA A 45 -11.61 -5.20 19.89
N LEU A 46 -11.00 -5.48 18.74
CA LEU A 46 -11.32 -6.66 17.94
C LEU A 46 -11.03 -7.92 18.78
N PRO A 47 -12.00 -8.80 18.99
CA PRO A 47 -11.77 -10.04 19.74
C PRO A 47 -10.64 -10.87 19.14
N GLY A 48 -9.73 -11.36 19.97
CA GLY A 48 -8.58 -12.15 19.54
C GLY A 48 -7.35 -11.35 19.10
N MET A 49 -7.47 -10.04 18.91
CA MET A 49 -6.32 -9.19 18.61
C MET A 49 -5.33 -9.18 19.78
N PRO A 50 -4.00 -9.32 19.53
CA PRO A 50 -3.00 -9.13 20.56
C PRO A 50 -3.12 -7.73 21.18
N PRO A 51 -3.03 -7.57 22.52
CA PRO A 51 -3.22 -6.30 23.17
C PRO A 51 -2.18 -5.27 22.71
N VAL A 52 -2.59 -4.01 22.59
CA VAL A 52 -1.68 -2.88 22.37
C VAL A 52 -0.76 -2.77 23.59
N LEU A 53 0.56 -2.77 23.37
CA LEU A 53 1.54 -2.75 24.47
C LEU A 53 1.64 -1.38 25.15
N ASP A 54 1.57 -0.32 24.36
CA ASP A 54 1.55 1.05 24.83
C ASP A 54 0.43 1.83 24.11
N PRO A 55 -0.63 2.24 24.84
CA PRO A 55 -1.72 2.99 24.23
C PRO A 55 -1.31 4.40 23.73
N LYS A 56 -0.12 4.87 24.09
CA LYS A 56 0.44 6.14 23.59
C LYS A 56 1.35 5.94 22.37
N ASP A 57 1.70 4.68 22.07
CA ASP A 57 2.53 4.33 20.92
C ASP A 57 2.24 2.90 20.44
N ILE A 58 1.32 2.81 19.50
CA ILE A 58 0.94 1.52 18.89
C ILE A 58 2.08 0.83 18.17
N TYR A 59 3.16 1.55 17.84
CA TYR A 59 4.39 1.04 17.23
C TYR A 59 5.48 0.75 18.28
N SER A 60 5.13 0.64 19.56
CA SER A 60 6.10 0.39 20.63
C SER A 60 6.86 -0.94 20.45
N ALA A 61 6.27 -1.93 19.76
CA ALA A 61 6.93 -3.17 19.38
C ALA A 61 7.84 -3.04 18.14
N ASP A 62 7.70 -1.96 17.36
CA ASP A 62 8.44 -1.73 16.11
C ASP A 62 9.77 -0.98 16.33
N ARG A 63 10.25 -0.88 17.55
CA ARG A 63 11.50 -0.19 17.85
C ARG A 63 12.69 -0.85 17.15
N ALA A 64 13.70 -0.04 16.85
CA ALA A 64 14.87 -0.50 16.14
C ALA A 64 15.47 -1.79 16.73
N ASN A 65 15.66 -2.80 15.87
CA ASN A 65 16.22 -4.11 16.18
C ASN A 65 15.39 -4.99 17.13
N GLN A 66 14.14 -4.66 17.41
CA GLN A 66 13.26 -5.52 18.21
C GLN A 66 12.68 -6.66 17.35
N ILE A 67 13.56 -7.51 16.84
CA ILE A 67 13.17 -8.68 16.03
C ILE A 67 12.59 -9.75 16.94
N VAL A 68 11.39 -10.22 16.62
CA VAL A 68 10.71 -11.30 17.35
C VAL A 68 11.34 -12.66 17.06
N ALA A 69 10.99 -13.65 17.91
CA ALA A 69 11.55 -15.00 17.77
C ALA A 69 11.18 -15.68 16.44
N ALA A 70 10.01 -15.33 15.87
CA ALA A 70 9.54 -15.88 14.59
C ALA A 70 10.49 -15.56 13.42
N ASP A 71 11.11 -14.35 13.43
CA ASP A 71 11.97 -13.85 12.37
C ASP A 71 13.47 -14.04 12.64
N ARG A 72 13.81 -14.65 13.80
CA ARG A 72 15.21 -14.89 14.12
C ARG A 72 15.79 -15.93 13.18
N GLY A 73 16.84 -15.55 12.49
CA GLY A 73 17.50 -16.42 11.51
C GLY A 73 17.00 -16.24 10.08
N ASP A 74 15.99 -15.40 9.86
CA ASP A 74 15.57 -15.05 8.51
C ASP A 74 16.63 -14.21 7.80
N ARG A 75 16.68 -14.38 6.48
CA ARG A 75 17.62 -13.63 5.66
C ARG A 75 17.23 -12.16 5.60
N SER A 76 18.17 -11.30 6.00
CA SER A 76 17.97 -9.85 5.81
C SER A 76 18.08 -9.48 4.33
N LEU A 77 16.95 -9.25 3.68
CA LEU A 77 16.84 -8.93 2.26
C LEU A 77 15.82 -7.81 2.02
N VAL A 78 15.95 -7.16 0.87
CA VAL A 78 14.93 -6.27 0.31
C VAL A 78 14.35 -6.95 -0.91
N TYR A 79 13.07 -7.26 -0.87
CA TYR A 79 12.32 -7.94 -1.92
C TYR A 79 11.60 -6.92 -2.79
N VAL A 80 11.92 -6.86 -4.07
CA VAL A 80 11.46 -5.83 -5.00
C VAL A 80 10.61 -6.44 -6.11
N PRO A 81 9.29 -6.29 -6.07
CA PRO A 81 8.44 -6.75 -7.16
C PRO A 81 8.53 -5.77 -8.33
N ASN A 82 8.89 -6.28 -9.51
CA ASN A 82 9.05 -5.52 -10.75
C ASN A 82 7.84 -5.75 -11.64
N SER A 83 6.86 -4.86 -11.57
CA SER A 83 5.52 -5.08 -12.12
C SER A 83 5.51 -5.23 -13.65
N GLN A 84 6.43 -4.60 -14.36
CA GLN A 84 6.51 -4.70 -15.82
C GLN A 84 7.43 -5.83 -16.29
N SER A 85 8.42 -6.22 -15.47
CA SER A 85 9.32 -7.35 -15.77
C SER A 85 8.75 -8.70 -15.32
N ASN A 86 7.72 -8.73 -14.46
CA ASN A 86 7.16 -9.95 -13.87
C ASN A 86 8.21 -10.76 -13.10
N THR A 87 9.07 -10.06 -12.37
CA THR A 87 10.16 -10.63 -11.56
C THR A 87 10.14 -10.06 -10.15
N VAL A 88 10.87 -10.71 -9.25
CA VAL A 88 11.27 -10.15 -7.96
C VAL A 88 12.78 -10.15 -7.90
N ASP A 89 13.36 -9.00 -7.48
CA ASP A 89 14.77 -8.87 -7.13
C ASP A 89 14.95 -8.96 -5.63
N GLU A 90 15.94 -9.72 -5.17
CA GLU A 90 16.41 -9.76 -3.78
C GLU A 90 17.69 -8.95 -3.67
N ILE A 91 17.69 -7.92 -2.84
CA ILE A 91 18.86 -7.06 -2.60
C ILE A 91 19.42 -7.35 -1.20
N ASP A 92 20.73 -7.60 -1.10
CA ASP A 92 21.43 -7.61 0.20
C ASP A 92 21.60 -6.16 0.70
N PRO A 93 20.96 -5.80 1.84
CA PRO A 93 20.99 -4.43 2.35
C PRO A 93 22.37 -3.99 2.86
N ARG A 94 23.34 -4.89 3.04
CA ARG A 94 24.70 -4.58 3.47
C ARG A 94 25.59 -4.18 2.29
N THR A 95 25.36 -4.81 1.13
CA THR A 95 26.20 -4.60 -0.06
C THR A 95 25.53 -3.76 -1.12
N TYR A 96 24.20 -3.53 -1.01
CA TYR A 96 23.36 -2.87 -2.01
C TYR A 96 23.39 -3.58 -3.37
N LYS A 97 23.60 -4.90 -3.39
CA LYS A 97 23.64 -5.70 -4.61
C LYS A 97 22.45 -6.66 -4.69
N ILE A 98 21.97 -6.87 -5.91
CA ILE A 98 21.03 -7.96 -6.19
C ILE A 98 21.77 -9.27 -6.01
N VAL A 99 21.22 -10.15 -5.15
CA VAL A 99 21.76 -11.47 -4.87
C VAL A 99 20.99 -12.57 -5.56
N ARG A 100 19.73 -12.28 -5.95
CA ARG A 100 18.87 -13.17 -6.72
C ARG A 100 17.84 -12.36 -7.49
N GLN A 101 17.43 -12.87 -8.66
CA GLN A 101 16.24 -12.46 -9.37
C GLN A 101 15.49 -13.73 -9.80
N PHE A 102 14.17 -13.72 -9.70
CA PHE A 102 13.35 -14.86 -10.14
C PHE A 102 12.02 -14.39 -10.76
N PRO A 103 11.45 -15.19 -11.70
CA PRO A 103 10.17 -14.88 -12.31
C PRO A 103 9.02 -15.17 -11.36
N VAL A 104 7.93 -14.41 -11.52
CA VAL A 104 6.67 -14.58 -10.77
C VAL A 104 5.47 -14.41 -11.71
N GLY A 105 4.25 -14.33 -11.18
CA GLY A 105 3.06 -14.05 -11.98
C GLY A 105 3.07 -12.66 -12.62
N ARG A 106 2.08 -12.38 -13.47
CA ARG A 106 2.00 -11.10 -14.19
C ARG A 106 1.64 -9.94 -13.26
N LEU A 107 2.31 -8.81 -13.48
CA LEU A 107 2.11 -7.55 -12.76
C LEU A 107 2.22 -7.72 -11.24
N PRO A 108 3.39 -8.18 -10.71
CA PRO A 108 3.60 -8.22 -9.27
C PRO A 108 3.62 -6.80 -8.71
N GLN A 109 2.72 -6.52 -7.75
CA GLN A 109 2.56 -5.17 -7.19
C GLN A 109 3.23 -5.04 -5.83
N HIS A 110 2.98 -5.96 -4.91
CA HIS A 110 3.48 -5.86 -3.54
C HIS A 110 4.09 -7.17 -3.07
N VAL A 111 5.09 -7.08 -2.19
CA VAL A 111 5.58 -8.19 -1.37
C VAL A 111 5.14 -7.92 0.07
N VAL A 112 4.33 -8.81 0.62
CA VAL A 112 3.58 -8.60 1.85
C VAL A 112 3.92 -9.70 2.87
N PRO A 113 4.47 -9.37 4.06
CA PRO A 113 4.65 -10.33 5.13
C PRO A 113 3.32 -10.84 5.66
N SER A 114 3.21 -12.17 5.87
CA SER A 114 2.06 -12.78 6.55
C SER A 114 1.94 -12.29 7.99
N TRP A 115 0.74 -12.42 8.57
CA TRP A 115 0.48 -11.99 9.95
C TRP A 115 1.46 -12.60 10.95
N ASP A 116 1.75 -13.88 10.80
CA ASP A 116 2.67 -14.65 11.65
C ASP A 116 4.16 -14.54 11.26
N LEU A 117 4.46 -13.71 10.26
CA LEU A 117 5.80 -13.41 9.73
C LEU A 117 6.52 -14.58 9.06
N ARG A 118 5.84 -15.72 8.83
CA ARG A 118 6.45 -16.96 8.30
C ARG A 118 6.44 -17.08 6.78
N THR A 119 5.77 -16.20 6.10
CA THR A 119 5.66 -16.22 4.63
C THR A 119 5.64 -14.79 4.12
N LEU A 120 6.34 -14.53 3.02
CA LEU A 120 6.15 -13.32 2.25
C LEU A 120 5.31 -13.65 1.02
N TRP A 121 4.25 -12.87 0.78
CA TRP A 121 3.35 -13.08 -0.34
C TRP A 121 3.58 -12.03 -1.42
N ILE A 122 3.81 -12.48 -2.66
CA ILE A 122 3.87 -11.61 -3.83
C ILE A 122 2.48 -11.55 -4.44
N ALA A 123 1.90 -10.36 -4.51
CA ALA A 123 0.61 -10.10 -5.12
C ALA A 123 0.78 -9.91 -6.63
N ASN A 124 0.47 -10.94 -7.44
CA ASN A 124 0.54 -10.92 -8.90
C ASN A 124 -0.82 -10.49 -9.45
N ASP A 125 -1.04 -9.20 -9.53
CA ASP A 125 -2.34 -8.57 -9.79
C ASP A 125 -3.04 -9.13 -11.04
N THR A 126 -2.55 -8.84 -12.24
CA THR A 126 -3.14 -9.37 -13.49
C THR A 126 -2.79 -10.84 -13.74
N GLY A 127 -1.86 -11.39 -12.97
CA GLY A 127 -1.56 -12.82 -12.92
C GLY A 127 -2.60 -13.63 -12.15
N ASN A 128 -3.52 -12.95 -11.43
CA ASN A 128 -4.54 -13.58 -10.60
C ASN A 128 -3.98 -14.67 -9.69
N SER A 129 -2.88 -14.36 -9.00
CA SER A 129 -2.21 -15.33 -8.14
C SER A 129 -1.41 -14.67 -7.02
N LEU A 130 -1.15 -15.43 -5.97
CA LEU A 130 -0.17 -15.09 -4.94
C LEU A 130 0.99 -16.08 -5.02
N THR A 131 2.23 -15.59 -5.01
CA THR A 131 3.42 -16.42 -4.94
C THR A 131 4.04 -16.27 -3.55
N ALA A 132 4.27 -17.39 -2.86
CA ALA A 132 4.92 -17.39 -1.54
C ALA A 132 6.44 -17.26 -1.69
N ILE A 133 7.08 -16.62 -0.71
CA ILE A 133 8.52 -16.68 -0.47
C ILE A 133 8.71 -17.20 0.95
N ASP A 134 9.64 -18.12 1.12
CA ASP A 134 10.15 -18.53 2.43
C ASP A 134 11.17 -17.48 2.91
N PRO A 135 10.90 -16.70 3.95
CA PRO A 135 11.78 -15.62 4.40
C PRO A 135 13.10 -16.16 4.98
N HIS A 136 13.13 -17.40 5.46
CA HIS A 136 14.35 -18.01 6.00
C HIS A 136 15.40 -18.23 4.91
N THR A 137 14.97 -18.69 3.74
CA THR A 137 15.86 -18.98 2.60
C THR A 137 15.85 -17.89 1.52
N GLY A 138 14.84 -17.04 1.48
CA GLY A 138 14.52 -16.13 0.39
C GLY A 138 13.95 -16.85 -0.84
N ALA A 139 13.80 -18.16 -0.83
CA ALA A 139 13.39 -18.91 -2.00
C ALA A 139 11.90 -18.73 -2.34
N PRO A 140 11.55 -18.55 -3.63
CA PRO A 140 10.16 -18.60 -4.06
C PRO A 140 9.59 -20.00 -3.85
N GLY A 141 8.36 -20.07 -3.36
CA GLY A 141 7.61 -21.27 -3.08
C GLY A 141 6.41 -21.44 -4.02
N ARG A 142 5.31 -21.95 -3.45
CA ARG A 142 4.09 -22.21 -4.20
C ARG A 142 3.44 -20.93 -4.72
N THR A 143 2.83 -21.01 -5.91
CA THR A 143 1.93 -20.01 -6.43
C THR A 143 0.49 -20.55 -6.36
N ILE A 144 -0.41 -19.76 -5.83
CA ILE A 144 -1.82 -20.13 -5.64
C ILE A 144 -2.74 -19.16 -6.39
N PRO A 145 -3.85 -19.63 -6.97
CA PRO A 145 -4.79 -18.77 -7.68
C PRO A 145 -5.57 -17.91 -6.68
N VAL A 146 -5.53 -16.61 -6.89
CA VAL A 146 -6.30 -15.59 -6.15
C VAL A 146 -6.68 -14.53 -7.15
N ALA A 147 -7.96 -14.21 -7.27
CA ALA A 147 -8.43 -13.24 -8.23
C ALA A 147 -8.02 -11.82 -7.83
N ASP A 148 -7.44 -11.07 -8.79
CA ASP A 148 -7.20 -9.64 -8.69
C ASP A 148 -6.45 -9.18 -7.40
N PRO A 149 -5.33 -9.79 -7.03
CA PRO A 149 -4.63 -9.44 -5.80
C PRO A 149 -3.74 -8.22 -6.05
N TYR A 150 -4.30 -7.02 -5.96
CA TYR A 150 -3.52 -5.79 -6.05
C TYR A 150 -2.60 -5.64 -4.83
N ASN A 151 -3.18 -5.77 -3.63
CA ASN A 151 -2.48 -5.66 -2.35
C ASN A 151 -3.09 -6.63 -1.34
N MET A 152 -2.45 -6.79 -0.18
CA MET A 152 -2.93 -7.69 0.86
C MET A 152 -2.67 -7.15 2.25
N TYR A 153 -3.64 -7.36 3.13
CA TYR A 153 -3.59 -7.03 4.55
C TYR A 153 -3.98 -8.24 5.38
N PHE A 154 -3.80 -8.12 6.69
CA PHE A 154 -4.28 -9.14 7.64
C PHE A 154 -5.10 -8.48 8.72
N THR A 155 -6.21 -9.11 9.13
CA THR A 155 -6.96 -8.64 10.29
C THR A 155 -6.07 -8.65 11.52
N PRO A 156 -6.20 -7.66 12.43
CA PRO A 156 -5.31 -7.56 13.59
C PRO A 156 -5.32 -8.76 14.53
N ASP A 157 -6.39 -9.57 14.50
CA ASP A 157 -6.49 -10.85 15.22
C ASP A 157 -5.86 -12.04 14.47
N GLY A 158 -5.32 -11.80 13.27
CA GLY A 158 -4.73 -12.84 12.42
C GLY A 158 -5.72 -13.84 11.82
N ARG A 159 -7.03 -13.62 11.99
CA ARG A 159 -8.06 -14.56 11.55
C ARG A 159 -8.20 -14.62 10.04
N TYR A 160 -8.01 -13.51 9.35
CA TYR A 160 -8.15 -13.43 7.91
C TYR A 160 -7.00 -12.65 7.25
N ALA A 161 -6.63 -13.07 6.06
CA ALA A 161 -6.01 -12.23 5.05
C ALA A 161 -7.10 -11.43 4.33
N ILE A 162 -6.86 -10.15 4.07
CA ILE A 162 -7.73 -9.28 3.29
C ILE A 162 -7.01 -8.97 1.98
N VAL A 163 -7.42 -9.62 0.90
CA VAL A 163 -6.91 -9.31 -0.44
C VAL A 163 -7.71 -8.14 -1.01
N VAL A 164 -6.98 -7.11 -1.43
CA VAL A 164 -7.56 -5.95 -2.12
C VAL A 164 -7.71 -6.31 -3.59
N ALA A 165 -8.94 -6.59 -4.01
CA ALA A 165 -9.28 -6.87 -5.40
C ALA A 165 -9.77 -5.55 -6.04
N GLU A 166 -8.80 -4.73 -6.47
CA GLU A 166 -9.01 -3.35 -6.88
C GLU A 166 -9.93 -3.22 -8.09
N ARG A 167 -9.65 -3.99 -9.17
CA ARG A 167 -10.42 -3.97 -10.41
C ARG A 167 -11.82 -4.54 -10.23
N LEU A 168 -11.97 -5.51 -9.29
CA LEU A 168 -13.26 -6.09 -8.93
C LEU A 168 -14.05 -5.21 -7.96
N GLY A 169 -13.43 -4.17 -7.38
CA GLY A 169 -14.07 -3.26 -6.43
C GLY A 169 -14.51 -3.98 -5.16
N GLN A 170 -13.66 -4.84 -4.60
CA GLN A 170 -14.00 -5.62 -3.41
C GLN A 170 -12.78 -5.92 -2.52
N LEU A 171 -13.07 -6.27 -1.28
CA LEU A 171 -12.11 -6.81 -0.30
C LEU A 171 -12.46 -8.26 -0.05
N ASP A 172 -11.54 -9.16 -0.32
CA ASP A 172 -11.69 -10.60 -0.12
C ASP A 172 -11.09 -11.02 1.21
N PHE A 173 -11.93 -11.41 2.16
CA PHE A 173 -11.51 -12.05 3.39
C PHE A 173 -11.21 -13.52 3.11
N ARG A 174 -10.00 -13.95 3.44
CA ARG A 174 -9.47 -15.27 3.12
C ARG A 174 -8.80 -15.91 4.32
N ASP A 175 -8.78 -17.23 4.38
CA ASP A 175 -7.94 -17.94 5.34
C ASP A 175 -6.47 -17.52 5.19
N PRO A 176 -5.78 -17.08 6.25
CA PRO A 176 -4.47 -16.45 6.15
C PRO A 176 -3.33 -17.40 5.72
N HIS A 177 -3.55 -18.73 5.80
CA HIS A 177 -2.53 -19.75 5.48
C HIS A 177 -2.81 -20.41 4.13
N THR A 178 -4.05 -20.72 3.84
CA THR A 178 -4.46 -21.41 2.60
C THR A 178 -4.90 -20.47 1.50
N MET A 179 -5.21 -19.23 1.83
CA MET A 179 -5.82 -18.22 0.97
C MET A 179 -7.18 -18.62 0.40
N LYS A 180 -7.84 -19.65 0.99
CA LYS A 180 -9.20 -20.01 0.62
C LYS A 180 -10.14 -18.85 0.93
N LEU A 181 -10.97 -18.48 -0.04
CA LEU A 181 -11.96 -17.41 0.12
C LEU A 181 -12.98 -17.76 1.21
N HIS A 182 -13.13 -16.86 2.17
CA HIS A 182 -14.21 -16.88 3.16
C HIS A 182 -15.38 -16.02 2.70
N ARG A 183 -15.10 -14.75 2.35
CA ARG A 183 -16.13 -13.77 1.98
C ARG A 183 -15.54 -12.65 1.11
N SER A 184 -16.33 -12.19 0.11
CA SER A 184 -16.05 -10.98 -0.65
C SER A 184 -16.97 -9.85 -0.18
N VAL A 185 -16.39 -8.69 0.07
CA VAL A 185 -17.08 -7.48 0.50
C VAL A 185 -16.98 -6.43 -0.59
N ARG A 186 -18.10 -6.09 -1.23
CA ARG A 186 -18.12 -5.00 -2.21
C ARG A 186 -17.77 -3.67 -1.55
N VAL A 187 -16.93 -2.89 -2.24
CA VAL A 187 -16.56 -1.56 -1.82
C VAL A 187 -17.25 -0.53 -2.73
N PRO A 188 -18.04 0.41 -2.18
CA PRO A 188 -18.83 1.35 -2.97
C PRO A 188 -17.99 2.56 -3.44
N CYS A 189 -16.80 2.31 -4.01
CA CYS A 189 -15.91 3.31 -4.59
C CYS A 189 -15.07 2.67 -5.70
N SER A 190 -14.31 3.49 -6.43
CA SER A 190 -13.42 3.03 -7.49
C SER A 190 -11.96 3.11 -7.05
N GLY A 191 -11.21 2.04 -7.32
CA GLY A 191 -9.80 1.93 -6.98
C GLY A 191 -9.57 1.77 -5.48
N VAL A 192 -10.22 0.78 -4.83
CA VAL A 192 -9.86 0.41 -3.46
C VAL A 192 -8.43 -0.08 -3.46
N ASP A 193 -7.59 0.47 -2.57
CA ASP A 193 -6.15 0.38 -2.75
C ASP A 193 -5.40 0.07 -1.45
N HIS A 194 -5.20 1.04 -0.58
CA HIS A 194 -4.43 0.89 0.66
C HIS A 194 -5.31 1.06 1.90
N MET A 195 -4.90 0.46 3.02
CA MET A 195 -5.61 0.63 4.29
C MET A 195 -4.68 0.56 5.50
N ASP A 196 -5.14 1.09 6.63
CA ASP A 196 -4.60 0.80 7.95
C ASP A 196 -5.76 0.67 8.94
N PHE A 197 -5.49 0.09 10.11
CA PHE A 197 -6.48 -0.26 11.10
C PHE A 197 -6.44 0.71 12.29
N THR A 198 -7.59 0.94 12.93
CA THR A 198 -7.63 1.65 14.23
C THR A 198 -6.79 0.91 15.27
N ALA A 199 -6.41 1.60 16.34
CA ALA A 199 -5.63 1.00 17.43
C ALA A 199 -6.37 -0.18 18.09
N SER A 200 -7.69 -0.16 18.10
CA SER A 200 -8.53 -1.27 18.57
C SER A 200 -8.60 -2.44 17.58
N GLY A 201 -8.16 -2.28 16.35
CA GLY A 201 -8.31 -3.25 15.27
C GLY A 201 -9.75 -3.39 14.75
N ARG A 202 -10.71 -2.69 15.35
CA ARG A 202 -12.15 -2.83 15.01
C ARG A 202 -12.47 -2.32 13.62
N TYR A 203 -11.87 -1.22 13.21
CA TYR A 203 -12.13 -0.61 11.92
C TYR A 203 -10.86 -0.50 11.09
N ALA A 204 -11.00 -0.63 9.77
CA ALA A 204 -10.01 -0.24 8.80
C ALA A 204 -10.49 0.98 8.01
N LEU A 205 -9.57 1.89 7.70
CA LEU A 205 -9.79 2.99 6.78
C LEU A 205 -9.05 2.68 5.48
N ALA A 206 -9.78 2.48 4.38
CA ALA A 206 -9.22 2.14 3.08
C ALA A 206 -9.37 3.30 2.08
N SER A 207 -8.33 3.55 1.29
CA SER A 207 -8.32 4.52 0.20
C SER A 207 -9.04 3.99 -1.04
N CYS A 208 -9.62 4.94 -1.79
CA CYS A 208 -10.27 4.70 -3.07
C CYS A 208 -9.68 5.66 -4.09
N GLU A 209 -8.59 5.26 -4.72
CA GLU A 209 -7.70 6.10 -5.54
C GLU A 209 -8.46 6.87 -6.62
N PHE A 210 -9.32 6.19 -7.40
CA PHE A 210 -9.93 6.79 -8.58
C PHE A 210 -11.23 7.55 -8.32
N SER A 211 -11.71 7.56 -7.07
CA SER A 211 -12.94 8.27 -6.70
C SER A 211 -12.76 9.37 -5.67
N GLY A 212 -11.53 9.59 -5.20
CA GLY A 212 -11.20 10.62 -4.21
C GLY A 212 -11.88 10.40 -2.86
N GLN A 213 -12.11 9.13 -2.50
CA GLN A 213 -12.86 8.73 -1.33
C GLN A 213 -12.04 7.84 -0.41
N MET A 214 -12.52 7.69 0.81
CA MET A 214 -12.12 6.67 1.77
C MET A 214 -13.35 5.87 2.16
N VAL A 215 -13.16 4.60 2.51
CA VAL A 215 -14.20 3.74 3.09
C VAL A 215 -13.77 3.24 4.46
N VAL A 216 -14.74 3.10 5.35
CA VAL A 216 -14.55 2.54 6.67
C VAL A 216 -15.11 1.12 6.67
N VAL A 217 -14.27 0.16 7.02
CA VAL A 217 -14.64 -1.26 7.09
C VAL A 217 -14.70 -1.68 8.57
N ASP A 218 -15.83 -2.24 9.00
CA ASP A 218 -15.92 -2.96 10.27
C ASP A 218 -15.35 -4.35 10.07
N VAL A 219 -14.18 -4.59 10.66
CA VAL A 219 -13.40 -5.82 10.48
C VAL A 219 -14.12 -7.03 11.04
N ALA A 220 -14.74 -6.89 12.24
CA ALA A 220 -15.47 -8.00 12.87
C ALA A 220 -16.78 -8.36 12.14
N ALA A 221 -17.42 -7.35 11.56
CA ALA A 221 -18.66 -7.54 10.81
C ALA A 221 -18.40 -7.82 9.31
N GLU A 222 -17.14 -7.72 8.86
CA GLU A 222 -16.72 -7.93 7.47
C GLU A 222 -17.63 -7.16 6.49
N ARG A 223 -17.76 -5.85 6.71
CA ARG A 223 -18.61 -4.99 5.88
C ARG A 223 -18.16 -3.53 5.87
N VAL A 224 -18.45 -2.83 4.80
CA VAL A 224 -18.28 -1.37 4.73
C VAL A 224 -19.38 -0.72 5.59
N VAL A 225 -18.98 0.17 6.52
CA VAL A 225 -19.85 0.87 7.45
C VAL A 225 -19.80 2.38 7.32
N GLY A 226 -18.96 2.91 6.45
CA GLY A 226 -18.84 4.34 6.24
C GLY A 226 -18.11 4.70 4.98
N ARG A 227 -18.31 5.94 4.51
CA ARG A 227 -17.62 6.53 3.37
C ARG A 227 -17.35 8.01 3.64
N LEU A 228 -16.15 8.45 3.27
CA LEU A 228 -15.70 9.83 3.38
C LEU A 228 -15.18 10.31 2.03
N THR A 229 -15.69 11.42 1.52
CA THR A 229 -15.12 12.10 0.36
C THR A 229 -14.05 13.08 0.83
N LEU A 230 -12.81 12.91 0.35
CA LEU A 230 -11.71 13.84 0.59
C LEU A 230 -11.88 15.09 -0.26
N ARG A 231 -11.80 14.91 -1.57
CA ARG A 231 -12.00 15.91 -2.61
C ARG A 231 -12.31 15.16 -3.91
N ARG A 232 -13.12 15.71 -4.78
CA ARG A 232 -13.47 15.06 -6.06
C ARG A 232 -12.28 14.71 -6.94
N THR A 233 -11.21 15.51 -6.85
CA THR A 233 -9.97 15.34 -7.62
C THR A 233 -8.85 14.70 -6.81
N ALA A 234 -9.13 14.22 -5.60
CA ALA A 234 -8.14 13.52 -4.79
C ALA A 234 -7.81 12.16 -5.39
N MET A 235 -6.57 11.73 -5.19
CA MET A 235 -6.09 10.37 -5.49
C MET A 235 -5.43 9.81 -4.22
N PRO A 236 -6.25 9.41 -3.22
CA PRO A 236 -5.72 8.88 -1.97
C PRO A 236 -4.97 7.57 -2.21
N GLN A 237 -3.81 7.46 -1.58
CA GLN A 237 -2.87 6.37 -1.68
C GLN A 237 -2.71 5.71 -0.30
N ASP A 238 -1.47 5.54 0.15
CA ASP A 238 -1.13 4.89 1.41
C ASP A 238 -1.80 5.56 2.62
N VAL A 239 -2.14 4.73 3.60
CA VAL A 239 -2.80 5.10 4.84
C VAL A 239 -1.92 4.65 6.01
N LYS A 240 -1.72 5.52 7.01
CA LYS A 240 -0.95 5.18 8.19
C LYS A 240 -1.56 5.80 9.45
N LEU A 241 -1.77 4.99 10.48
CA LEU A 241 -2.25 5.47 11.78
C LEU A 241 -1.12 6.19 12.54
N SER A 242 -1.44 7.27 13.27
CA SER A 242 -0.50 7.94 14.18
C SER A 242 -0.09 7.03 15.34
N PRO A 243 1.11 7.23 15.94
CA PRO A 243 1.54 6.43 17.08
C PRO A 243 0.55 6.40 18.25
N ASP A 244 -0.12 7.51 18.51
CA ASP A 244 -1.12 7.63 19.59
C ASP A 244 -2.50 7.07 19.19
N GLY A 245 -2.63 6.48 18.00
CA GLY A 245 -3.85 5.87 17.53
C GLY A 245 -5.00 6.83 17.16
N ARG A 246 -4.75 8.15 17.09
CA ARG A 246 -5.83 9.15 16.97
C ARG A 246 -6.09 9.65 15.56
N ILE A 247 -5.08 9.62 14.69
CA ILE A 247 -5.13 10.24 13.37
C ILE A 247 -4.67 9.24 12.31
N PHE A 248 -5.49 9.02 11.30
CA PHE A 248 -5.02 8.45 10.05
C PHE A 248 -4.41 9.54 9.17
N TYR A 249 -3.19 9.33 8.75
CA TYR A 249 -2.52 10.07 7.69
C TYR A 249 -2.78 9.36 6.38
N VAL A 250 -3.27 10.08 5.37
CA VAL A 250 -3.59 9.54 4.04
C VAL A 250 -2.85 10.34 3.01
N ALA A 251 -1.92 9.72 2.29
CA ALA A 251 -1.24 10.36 1.17
C ALA A 251 -2.23 10.62 0.04
N ASP A 252 -2.12 11.78 -0.61
CA ASP A 252 -2.94 12.16 -1.75
C ASP A 252 -2.03 12.64 -2.88
N MET A 253 -1.91 11.80 -3.89
CA MET A 253 -1.01 12.04 -5.01
C MET A 253 -1.43 13.24 -5.85
N ALA A 254 -2.72 13.42 -6.08
CA ALA A 254 -3.23 14.54 -6.88
C ALA A 254 -3.23 15.86 -6.10
N SER A 255 -3.43 15.83 -4.77
CA SER A 255 -3.41 17.03 -3.94
C SER A 255 -2.00 17.41 -3.44
N ASN A 256 -0.98 16.57 -3.67
CA ASN A 256 0.42 16.83 -3.31
C ASN A 256 0.64 16.98 -1.79
N GLY A 257 0.05 16.09 -1.00
CA GLY A 257 0.18 16.14 0.44
C GLY A 257 -0.55 15.02 1.15
N VAL A 258 -0.81 15.24 2.44
CA VAL A 258 -1.33 14.22 3.33
C VAL A 258 -2.57 14.75 4.06
N TRP A 259 -3.68 14.05 3.96
CA TRP A 259 -4.88 14.31 4.75
C TRP A 259 -4.70 13.79 6.18
N LYS A 260 -5.25 14.51 7.14
CA LYS A 260 -5.44 14.04 8.52
C LYS A 260 -6.90 13.70 8.71
N ILE A 261 -7.17 12.47 9.14
CA ILE A 261 -8.53 11.96 9.38
C ILE A 261 -8.57 11.42 10.81
N SER A 262 -9.58 11.81 11.58
CA SER A 262 -9.78 11.28 12.92
C SER A 262 -9.99 9.77 12.87
N ALA A 263 -9.19 9.00 13.61
CA ALA A 263 -9.35 7.56 13.71
C ALA A 263 -10.59 7.16 14.54
N HIS A 264 -11.16 8.09 15.29
CA HIS A 264 -12.35 7.86 16.13
C HIS A 264 -13.65 8.24 15.39
N THR A 265 -13.68 9.39 14.72
CA THR A 265 -14.89 9.90 14.06
C THR A 265 -14.89 9.75 12.55
N PHE A 266 -13.76 9.36 11.95
CA PHE A 266 -13.54 9.28 10.51
C PHE A 266 -13.82 10.59 9.76
N ARG A 267 -13.67 11.75 10.44
CA ARG A 267 -13.83 13.08 9.86
C ARG A 267 -12.49 13.68 9.49
N LYS A 268 -12.48 14.48 8.44
CA LYS A 268 -11.28 15.26 8.06
C LYS A 268 -10.93 16.25 9.18
N LEU A 269 -9.66 16.24 9.60
CA LEU A 269 -9.09 17.16 10.56
C LEU A 269 -8.26 18.27 9.90
N GLY A 270 -7.73 18.01 8.70
CA GLY A 270 -6.90 18.95 7.99
C GLY A 270 -6.09 18.30 6.87
N PHE A 271 -5.23 19.11 6.26
CA PHE A 271 -4.35 18.71 5.17
C PHE A 271 -2.95 19.28 5.38
N ILE A 272 -1.92 18.49 5.10
CA ILE A 272 -0.51 18.87 5.21
C ILE A 272 0.10 18.83 3.80
N PRO A 273 0.45 19.98 3.19
CA PRO A 273 1.20 19.98 1.95
C PRO A 273 2.58 19.35 2.13
N THR A 274 3.01 18.49 1.21
CA THR A 274 4.33 17.83 1.25
C THR A 274 5.13 18.09 -0.02
N GLY A 275 4.91 17.30 -1.06
CA GLY A 275 5.56 17.44 -2.36
C GLY A 275 4.70 16.81 -3.44
N ARG A 276 5.03 17.05 -4.69
CA ARG A 276 4.25 16.54 -5.82
C ARG A 276 4.22 15.02 -5.84
N GLY A 277 3.00 14.48 -5.94
CA GLY A 277 2.77 13.05 -6.00
C GLY A 277 3.02 12.33 -4.67
N ALA A 278 2.51 12.84 -3.54
CA ALA A 278 2.58 12.18 -2.24
C ALA A 278 1.97 10.78 -2.33
N HIS A 279 2.72 9.73 -1.92
CA HIS A 279 2.34 8.34 -2.18
C HIS A 279 2.54 7.41 -0.97
N GLY A 280 3.74 6.94 -0.68
CA GLY A 280 4.01 6.01 0.43
C GLY A 280 4.25 6.71 1.76
N LEU A 281 3.82 6.09 2.84
CA LEU A 281 3.90 6.59 4.22
C LEU A 281 4.61 5.59 5.13
N TYR A 282 5.66 6.04 5.85
CA TYR A 282 6.45 5.16 6.70
C TYR A 282 6.73 5.82 8.06
N VAL A 283 6.45 5.11 9.13
CA VAL A 283 6.73 5.56 10.50
C VAL A 283 8.21 5.32 10.82
N SER A 284 8.89 6.33 11.40
CA SER A 284 10.24 6.14 11.92
C SER A 284 10.24 5.18 13.11
N ARG A 285 11.33 4.41 13.30
CA ARG A 285 11.41 3.40 14.37
C ARG A 285 11.35 3.97 15.79
N ASP A 286 11.47 5.27 15.95
CA ASP A 286 11.29 5.98 17.21
C ASP A 286 9.90 6.63 17.34
N SER A 287 8.99 6.36 16.40
CA SER A 287 7.62 6.91 16.32
C SER A 287 7.55 8.44 16.33
N ARG A 288 8.63 9.14 15.93
CA ARG A 288 8.67 10.61 15.95
C ARG A 288 8.28 11.26 14.63
N TYR A 289 8.51 10.54 13.51
CA TYR A 289 8.34 11.08 12.16
C TYR A 289 7.57 10.14 11.27
N LEU A 290 6.80 10.74 10.36
CA LEU A 290 6.23 10.09 9.20
C LEU A 290 7.03 10.51 7.96
N TYR A 291 7.64 9.55 7.28
CA TYR A 291 8.26 9.76 5.98
C TYR A 291 7.19 9.66 4.90
N VAL A 292 7.16 10.64 4.00
CA VAL A 292 6.22 10.71 2.87
C VAL A 292 7.02 10.72 1.59
N SER A 293 6.89 9.70 0.75
CA SER A 293 7.47 9.72 -0.59
C SER A 293 6.67 10.66 -1.50
N ASN A 294 7.36 11.56 -2.21
CA ASN A 294 6.76 12.45 -3.19
C ASN A 294 7.20 12.01 -4.58
N ARG A 295 6.45 11.07 -5.16
CA ARG A 295 6.80 10.30 -6.35
C ARG A 295 7.10 11.15 -7.58
N GLN A 296 6.34 12.23 -7.79
CA GLN A 296 6.50 13.11 -8.94
C GLN A 296 7.50 14.26 -8.70
N GLU A 297 7.98 14.43 -7.46
CA GLU A 297 8.95 15.46 -7.10
C GLU A 297 10.36 14.91 -6.93
N GLY A 298 10.52 13.61 -6.73
CA GLY A 298 11.82 13.01 -6.41
C GLY A 298 12.32 13.41 -5.03
N SER A 299 11.42 13.44 -4.04
CA SER A 299 11.75 13.86 -2.68
C SER A 299 11.01 13.06 -1.61
N ILE A 300 11.48 13.19 -0.38
CA ILE A 300 10.84 12.63 0.81
C ILE A 300 10.59 13.76 1.81
N SER A 301 9.33 13.94 2.22
CA SER A 301 8.98 14.89 3.28
C SER A 301 8.91 14.17 4.62
N LEU A 302 9.36 14.83 5.68
CA LEU A 302 9.26 14.36 7.05
C LEU A 302 8.21 15.18 7.79
N ILE A 303 7.15 14.52 8.26
CA ILE A 303 6.13 15.12 9.11
C ILE A 303 6.45 14.69 10.56
N SER A 304 6.52 15.64 11.48
CA SER A 304 6.64 15.32 12.91
C SER A 304 5.26 14.99 13.47
N PHE A 305 5.09 13.84 14.11
CA PHE A 305 3.85 13.47 14.78
C PHE A 305 3.53 14.42 15.95
N ARG A 306 4.55 14.99 16.61
CA ARG A 306 4.35 15.93 17.72
C ARG A 306 3.76 17.27 17.28
N SER A 307 4.26 17.83 16.16
CA SER A 307 3.81 19.14 15.66
C SER A 307 2.77 19.04 14.56
N GLU A 308 2.55 17.83 14.02
CA GLU A 308 1.69 17.54 12.87
C GLU A 308 2.01 18.42 11.64
N ARG A 309 3.31 18.75 11.46
CA ARG A 309 3.81 19.65 10.40
C ARG A 309 5.02 19.05 9.71
N PRO A 310 5.27 19.41 8.44
CA PRO A 310 6.53 19.08 7.78
C PRO A 310 7.68 19.78 8.51
N VAL A 311 8.73 19.03 8.85
CA VAL A 311 9.92 19.54 9.55
C VAL A 311 11.17 19.46 8.70
N ARG A 312 11.17 18.62 7.67
CA ARG A 312 12.31 18.43 6.77
C ARG A 312 11.85 17.87 5.43
N LYS A 313 12.62 18.13 4.39
CA LYS A 313 12.46 17.51 3.06
C LYS A 313 13.83 17.08 2.55
N TRP A 314 13.93 15.82 2.11
CA TRP A 314 15.10 15.27 1.45
C TRP A 314 14.83 15.19 -0.04
N ARG A 315 15.82 15.58 -0.85
CA ARG A 315 15.73 15.48 -2.31
C ARG A 315 16.65 14.38 -2.80
N ILE A 316 16.18 13.57 -3.72
CA ILE A 316 17.01 12.56 -4.39
C ILE A 316 17.91 13.28 -5.39
N PRO A 317 19.23 13.17 -5.29
CA PRO A 317 20.16 13.77 -6.26
C PRO A 317 19.84 13.29 -7.69
N GLY A 318 19.71 14.23 -8.62
CA GLY A 318 19.30 13.95 -10.00
C GLY A 318 17.82 13.64 -10.19
N GLY A 319 17.00 13.83 -9.15
CA GLY A 319 15.57 13.51 -9.19
C GLY A 319 15.28 12.03 -9.02
N GLY A 320 14.05 11.62 -9.31
CA GLY A 320 13.60 10.24 -9.23
C GLY A 320 12.10 10.12 -8.95
N SER A 321 11.63 8.90 -8.85
CA SER A 321 10.23 8.56 -8.62
C SER A 321 10.05 7.67 -7.38
N PRO A 322 10.45 8.15 -6.16
CA PRO A 322 10.33 7.35 -4.93
C PRO A 322 8.87 6.98 -4.68
N ASP A 323 8.63 5.70 -4.54
CA ASP A 323 7.30 5.12 -4.51
C ASP A 323 7.05 4.38 -3.19
N MET A 324 6.89 3.08 -3.23
CA MET A 324 6.60 2.23 -2.08
C MET A 324 7.86 1.55 -1.52
N GLY A 325 7.85 1.27 -0.21
CA GLY A 325 9.00 0.62 0.41
C GLY A 325 8.87 0.38 1.91
N GLY A 326 9.97 0.60 2.64
CA GLY A 326 9.99 0.36 4.08
C GLY A 326 11.26 0.84 4.76
N VAL A 327 11.19 0.97 6.07
CA VAL A 327 12.33 1.34 6.93
C VAL A 327 13.04 0.08 7.37
N SER A 328 14.38 0.04 7.29
CA SER A 328 15.19 -1.09 7.78
C SER A 328 14.91 -1.41 9.25
N ALA A 329 15.20 -2.65 9.66
CA ALA A 329 14.97 -3.10 11.03
C ALA A 329 15.70 -2.23 12.07
N ASN A 330 16.91 -1.77 11.76
CA ASN A 330 17.68 -0.87 12.62
C ASN A 330 17.26 0.61 12.54
N GLY A 331 16.27 0.93 11.72
CA GLY A 331 15.76 2.29 11.54
C GLY A 331 16.65 3.25 10.75
N ARG A 332 17.79 2.80 10.20
CA ARG A 332 18.80 3.69 9.62
C ARG A 332 18.67 3.93 8.12
N VAL A 333 17.92 3.09 7.41
CA VAL A 333 17.76 3.20 5.96
C VAL A 333 16.27 3.15 5.61
N LEU A 334 15.82 4.13 4.85
CA LEU A 334 14.54 4.10 4.15
C LEU A 334 14.79 3.56 2.73
N TRP A 335 14.14 2.47 2.41
CA TRP A 335 14.18 1.82 1.11
C TRP A 335 12.93 2.16 0.32
N LEU A 336 13.09 2.67 -0.89
CA LEU A 336 11.97 3.03 -1.76
C LEU A 336 12.21 2.53 -3.17
N SER A 337 11.22 1.93 -3.79
CA SER A 337 11.23 1.67 -5.22
C SER A 337 11.19 2.99 -6.00
N GLY A 338 11.88 3.04 -7.12
CA GLY A 338 11.83 4.13 -8.09
C GLY A 338 10.97 3.72 -9.26
N ARG A 339 9.66 3.87 -9.12
CA ARG A 339 8.61 3.31 -9.99
C ARG A 339 8.88 3.45 -11.48
N TYR A 340 9.31 4.64 -11.90
CA TYR A 340 9.52 4.99 -13.30
C TYR A 340 10.98 5.02 -13.72
N ASP A 341 11.90 4.76 -12.78
CA ASP A 341 13.34 4.82 -13.01
C ASP A 341 13.99 3.43 -13.03
N ALA A 342 13.22 2.36 -12.78
CA ALA A 342 13.69 0.98 -12.67
C ALA A 342 14.87 0.85 -11.69
N VAL A 343 14.76 1.46 -10.52
CA VAL A 343 15.78 1.45 -9.46
C VAL A 343 15.14 1.26 -8.09
N VAL A 344 15.97 0.96 -7.10
CA VAL A 344 15.65 1.10 -5.68
C VAL A 344 16.56 2.15 -5.07
N TYR A 345 15.99 3.05 -4.27
CA TYR A 345 16.73 4.04 -3.50
C TYR A 345 16.92 3.54 -2.06
N ALA A 346 18.16 3.55 -1.58
CA ALA A 346 18.51 3.41 -0.18
C ALA A 346 18.87 4.80 0.37
N ILE A 347 18.12 5.31 1.34
CA ILE A 347 18.25 6.67 1.86
C ILE A 347 18.52 6.62 3.35
N SER A 348 19.58 7.32 3.81
CA SER A 348 19.86 7.44 5.25
C SER A 348 18.75 8.19 5.97
N THR A 349 18.10 7.57 6.95
CA THR A 349 17.09 8.23 7.78
C THR A 349 17.69 9.25 8.74
N VAL A 350 18.99 9.16 9.02
CA VAL A 350 19.71 10.09 9.90
C VAL A 350 20.05 11.39 9.17
N THR A 351 20.56 11.28 7.95
CA THR A 351 21.09 12.44 7.20
C THR A 351 20.21 12.86 6.01
N GLY A 352 19.35 11.98 5.53
CA GLY A 352 18.56 12.16 4.30
C GLY A 352 19.38 11.97 3.01
N ARG A 353 20.65 11.55 3.12
CA ARG A 353 21.51 11.33 1.94
C ARG A 353 21.12 10.03 1.24
N LEU A 354 21.15 10.06 -0.08
CA LEU A 354 21.10 8.84 -0.90
C LEU A 354 22.39 8.04 -0.64
N LEU A 355 22.22 6.79 -0.19
CA LEU A 355 23.29 5.83 0.06
C LEU A 355 23.57 4.99 -1.20
N ALA A 356 22.50 4.57 -1.88
CA ALA A 356 22.59 3.80 -3.10
C ALA A 356 21.40 4.06 -4.01
N ARG A 357 21.63 3.96 -5.33
CA ARG A 357 20.62 3.85 -6.39
C ARG A 357 20.91 2.53 -7.11
N ILE A 358 20.07 1.56 -6.93
CA ILE A 358 20.29 0.17 -7.33
C ILE A 358 19.41 -0.14 -8.54
N PRO A 359 19.98 -0.38 -9.74
CA PRO A 359 19.18 -0.84 -10.89
C PRO A 359 18.49 -2.16 -10.59
N VAL A 360 17.19 -2.26 -10.92
CA VAL A 360 16.35 -3.45 -10.76
C VAL A 360 15.51 -3.68 -12.02
N GLY A 361 14.62 -4.65 -11.99
CA GLY A 361 13.66 -4.86 -13.07
C GLY A 361 12.73 -3.66 -13.29
N SER A 362 12.02 -3.64 -14.42
CA SER A 362 11.16 -2.53 -14.81
C SER A 362 9.88 -2.46 -13.97
N GLY A 363 9.50 -1.24 -13.57
CA GLY A 363 8.31 -0.95 -12.80
C GLY A 363 8.34 -1.46 -11.35
N PRO A 364 9.44 -1.27 -10.59
CA PRO A 364 9.48 -1.68 -9.18
C PRO A 364 8.39 -0.95 -8.39
N HIS A 365 7.72 -1.66 -7.43
CA HIS A 365 6.62 -1.08 -6.69
C HIS A 365 6.70 -1.39 -5.20
N GLY A 366 5.74 -2.07 -4.63
CA GLY A 366 5.62 -2.32 -3.20
C GLY A 366 6.69 -3.27 -2.66
N LEU A 367 7.93 -2.79 -2.55
CA LEU A 367 9.05 -3.57 -1.99
C LEU A 367 8.86 -3.82 -0.50
N SER A 368 9.34 -4.96 -0.03
CA SER A 368 9.39 -5.32 1.38
C SER A 368 10.84 -5.42 1.86
N VAL A 369 11.12 -4.78 2.99
CA VAL A 369 12.36 -4.98 3.76
C VAL A 369 12.06 -6.00 4.83
N PHE A 370 12.76 -7.13 4.87
CA PHE A 370 12.48 -8.17 5.84
C PHE A 370 13.80 -8.81 6.34
N PRO A 371 13.91 -9.24 7.61
CA PRO A 371 12.91 -9.19 8.69
C PRO A 371 12.66 -7.76 9.22
N GLN A 372 11.57 -7.59 9.95
CA GLN A 372 11.14 -6.33 10.53
C GLN A 372 10.88 -6.45 12.03
N PRO A 373 11.08 -5.38 12.83
CA PRO A 373 10.54 -5.31 14.18
C PRO A 373 9.01 -5.35 14.16
N GLY A 374 8.42 -5.76 15.27
CA GLY A 374 6.98 -5.90 15.44
C GLY A 374 6.58 -7.34 15.74
N ARG A 375 5.45 -7.51 16.42
CA ARG A 375 4.99 -8.84 16.89
C ARG A 375 4.23 -9.60 15.81
N TYR A 376 3.59 -8.87 14.91
CA TYR A 376 2.81 -9.40 13.78
C TYR A 376 2.72 -8.35 12.68
N SER A 377 2.47 -8.80 11.48
CA SER A 377 2.24 -7.95 10.33
C SER A 377 0.75 -7.71 10.11
N LEU A 378 0.38 -6.48 9.81
CA LEU A 378 -0.95 -6.14 9.30
C LEU A 378 -0.99 -6.16 7.76
N GLY A 379 0.10 -6.55 7.14
CA GLY A 379 0.22 -6.63 5.70
C GLY A 379 0.83 -5.39 5.07
N HIS A 380 0.59 -5.20 3.77
CA HIS A 380 1.20 -4.19 2.95
C HIS A 380 2.74 -4.22 3.06
N THR A 381 3.46 -3.15 2.72
CA THR A 381 4.93 -3.12 2.69
C THR A 381 5.58 -2.75 4.04
N GLY A 382 4.88 -2.82 5.15
CA GLY A 382 5.49 -2.54 6.45
C GLY A 382 4.56 -1.93 7.47
N VAL A 383 3.40 -2.53 7.65
CA VAL A 383 2.51 -2.20 8.77
C VAL A 383 2.64 -3.32 9.80
N PHE A 384 3.43 -3.05 10.84
CA PHE A 384 3.66 -3.96 11.96
C PHE A 384 3.10 -3.36 13.24
N ARG A 385 2.81 -4.24 14.23
CA ARG A 385 2.34 -3.82 15.55
C ARG A 385 3.08 -4.59 16.66
#